data_9f61ee80ed0b773d742143ed28b8a2b4
#
_entry.id   9f61ee80ed0b773d742143ed28b8a2b4
#
_cell.length_a   1.000
_cell.length_b   1.000
_cell.length_c   1.000
_cell.angle_alpha   90.00
_cell.angle_beta   90.00
_cell.angle_gamma   90.00
#
_symmetry.space_group_name_H-M   'P 1'
#
loop_
_entity.id
_entity.type
_entity.pdbx_description
1 polymer ?
#
loop_
_entity_poly.entity_id
_entity_poly.type
_entity_poly.pdbx_seq_one_letter_code
_entity_poly.pdbx_strand_id
1 'polypeptide(L)'
;MVVVISAPRRRRSPPWFGAETRRALLAGLVVAGLALLAGWPYWRHHPAAAATTLVSCTAIAVAGVLLGTGARTRRTGLLFVAASACWAVNWAASWDATIGPILSPYAQADFYLAIAVGVLLYPGGRLEYLADRVWTVLACVILCCCPTALWVTSEPEWAAFRGESVWWPAPFPDREVFRVVLWASAVLYVLLALSYAVVLILRLPRMSRMRRMLTLPVAVVLAFVGISAALTQRPIMEDSIPLDDLLGVYVVQGAMAALLPLTLLASALRIRIGELTVAGRMLRLTAPVSVERVRDALRDVLRDPTLELWFWAPTEQTYVDTTGRPVALGPDDGLDADPKENGVYGGVHDGGHDEGGRWRRRVRGAAGDPLAVVELGGALRDHGSLVEAALAAGGRALETARLQASVHAGLEQVRSAYRRLVRAEAVERERLARDLHDGAQQRLLALGAMLGTLEAVTGDPAVKEHARVCRAELVEALAELRSLAREVQPALLVQDGLGPALEVVAERVGIRVKLDVTPRRFSREIESTLYSVLCETLSYAVDRARATQVDVRVGHEDGRLAVEVTCDGTGSRDPATDLAGLSGRVGALRGQMEIGGGPGAGTTVRMDLPCE
;
A
#
# COMPACT_ATOMS: atom_id res chain seq x y z
N MET A 1 6.35 20.28 -33.77
CA MET A 1 6.26 20.88 -32.43
C MET A 1 5.03 21.78 -32.41
N VAL A 2 3.86 21.24 -32.07
CA VAL A 2 2.59 21.98 -32.00
C VAL A 2 2.19 22.01 -30.53
N VAL A 3 2.28 23.20 -29.96
CA VAL A 3 1.82 23.49 -28.59
C VAL A 3 0.30 23.64 -28.65
N VAL A 4 -0.44 22.63 -28.22
CA VAL A 4 -1.90 22.74 -28.01
C VAL A 4 -2.12 23.45 -26.68
N ILE A 5 -2.40 24.73 -26.76
CA ILE A 5 -2.87 25.53 -25.62
C ILE A 5 -4.31 25.09 -25.35
N SER A 6 -4.52 24.30 -24.31
CA SER A 6 -5.86 23.95 -23.85
C SER A 6 -6.56 25.20 -23.32
N ALA A 7 -7.78 25.44 -23.82
CA ALA A 7 -8.66 26.53 -23.42
C ALA A 7 -8.86 26.62 -21.90
N PRO A 8 -9.04 27.82 -21.33
CA PRO A 8 -9.22 27.99 -19.89
C PRO A 8 -10.51 27.30 -19.44
N ARG A 9 -10.36 26.27 -18.59
CA ARG A 9 -11.48 25.66 -17.86
C ARG A 9 -12.23 26.78 -17.16
N ARG A 10 -13.54 26.89 -17.44
CA ARG A 10 -14.48 27.79 -16.76
C ARG A 10 -14.12 27.80 -15.27
N ARG A 11 -13.85 29.00 -14.73
CA ARG A 11 -13.66 29.24 -13.29
C ARG A 11 -14.87 28.64 -12.58
N ARG A 12 -14.69 27.51 -11.90
CA ARG A 12 -15.64 27.05 -10.88
C ARG A 12 -15.68 28.17 -9.84
N SER A 13 -16.88 28.71 -9.60
CA SER A 13 -17.13 29.66 -8.49
C SER A 13 -16.48 29.10 -7.22
N PRO A 14 -15.91 29.96 -6.35
CA PRO A 14 -15.27 29.51 -5.12
C PRO A 14 -16.25 28.64 -4.32
N PRO A 15 -15.81 27.58 -3.67
CA PRO A 15 -16.64 26.54 -3.04
C PRO A 15 -17.58 27.07 -1.94
N TRP A 16 -17.41 28.30 -1.49
CA TRP A 16 -18.20 28.99 -0.46
C TRP A 16 -19.61 29.36 -0.90
N PHE A 17 -19.95 29.36 -2.19
CA PHE A 17 -21.28 29.70 -2.73
C PHE A 17 -21.95 28.57 -3.50
N GLY A 18 -21.58 27.31 -3.21
CA GLY A 18 -22.18 26.14 -3.83
C GLY A 18 -23.66 25.96 -3.44
N ALA A 19 -24.40 25.20 -4.24
CA ALA A 19 -25.80 24.87 -3.96
C ALA A 19 -26.01 24.24 -2.56
N GLU A 20 -25.02 23.55 -2.06
CA GLU A 20 -25.01 22.90 -0.74
C GLU A 20 -24.98 23.90 0.41
N THR A 21 -24.14 24.93 0.31
CA THR A 21 -24.09 26.02 1.31
C THR A 21 -25.39 26.76 1.37
N ARG A 22 -26.03 27.02 0.22
CA ARG A 22 -27.35 27.67 0.16
C ARG A 22 -28.43 26.82 0.83
N ARG A 23 -28.44 25.50 0.60
CA ARG A 23 -29.38 24.56 1.25
C ARG A 23 -29.18 24.54 2.76
N ALA A 24 -27.93 24.54 3.23
CA ALA A 24 -27.61 24.55 4.66
C ALA A 24 -28.08 25.84 5.33
N LEU A 25 -27.85 26.98 4.70
CA LEU A 25 -28.34 28.29 5.19
C LEU A 25 -29.86 28.36 5.20
N LEU A 26 -30.54 27.89 4.16
CA LEU A 26 -31.98 27.84 4.08
C LEU A 26 -32.58 26.94 5.17
N ALA A 27 -32.04 25.75 5.38
CA ALA A 27 -32.49 24.88 6.45
C ALA A 27 -32.31 25.53 7.83
N GLY A 28 -31.14 26.13 8.07
CA GLY A 28 -30.88 26.89 9.29
C GLY A 28 -31.88 28.00 9.52
N LEU A 29 -32.19 28.81 8.49
CA LEU A 29 -33.16 29.92 8.56
C LEU A 29 -34.58 29.42 8.82
N VAL A 30 -35.00 28.33 8.17
CA VAL A 30 -36.34 27.75 8.38
C VAL A 30 -36.50 27.27 9.81
N VAL A 31 -35.50 26.54 10.33
CA VAL A 31 -35.55 26.04 11.72
C VAL A 31 -35.45 27.19 12.74
N ALA A 32 -34.62 28.20 12.47
CA ALA A 32 -34.55 29.39 13.30
C ALA A 32 -35.90 30.13 13.35
N GLY A 33 -36.56 30.28 12.20
CA GLY A 33 -37.90 30.85 12.13
C GLY A 33 -38.93 30.06 12.92
N LEU A 34 -38.90 28.73 12.80
CA LEU A 34 -39.75 27.83 13.57
C LEU A 34 -39.52 27.96 15.08
N ALA A 35 -38.25 27.98 15.53
CA ALA A 35 -37.90 28.13 16.93
C ALA A 35 -38.31 29.51 17.49
N LEU A 36 -38.16 30.59 16.70
CA LEU A 36 -38.61 31.93 17.06
C LEU A 36 -40.13 31.95 17.28
N LEU A 37 -40.89 31.38 16.34
CA LEU A 37 -42.34 31.32 16.43
C LEU A 37 -42.81 30.46 17.61
N ALA A 38 -42.22 29.28 17.75
CA ALA A 38 -42.63 28.32 18.79
C ALA A 38 -42.36 28.84 20.22
N GLY A 39 -41.27 29.54 20.43
CA GLY A 39 -40.89 30.03 21.75
C GLY A 39 -41.17 31.52 21.99
N TRP A 40 -41.93 32.17 21.11
CA TRP A 40 -42.17 33.64 21.14
C TRP A 40 -42.62 34.17 22.50
N PRO A 41 -43.58 33.55 23.25
CA PRO A 41 -44.00 34.04 24.57
C PRO A 41 -42.85 34.09 25.58
N TYR A 42 -41.96 33.10 25.56
CA TYR A 42 -40.83 33.05 26.48
C TYR A 42 -39.68 33.99 26.06
N TRP A 43 -39.45 34.15 24.75
CA TRP A 43 -38.36 34.99 24.22
C TRP A 43 -38.48 36.45 24.58
N ARG A 44 -39.72 36.92 24.73
CA ARG A 44 -39.98 38.32 25.10
C ARG A 44 -39.37 38.72 26.44
N HIS A 45 -39.28 37.76 27.35
CA HIS A 45 -38.74 37.95 28.70
C HIS A 45 -37.31 37.42 28.85
N HIS A 46 -36.88 36.51 27.98
CA HIS A 46 -35.59 35.82 28.06
C HIS A 46 -34.82 35.87 26.73
N PRO A 47 -34.31 37.05 26.27
CA PRO A 47 -33.65 37.18 24.97
C PRO A 47 -32.36 36.39 24.86
N ALA A 48 -31.62 36.16 25.96
CA ALA A 48 -30.41 35.33 25.98
C ALA A 48 -30.72 33.84 25.70
N ALA A 49 -31.84 33.34 26.24
CA ALA A 49 -32.33 31.99 25.99
C ALA A 49 -32.73 31.81 24.52
N ALA A 50 -33.38 32.81 23.93
CA ALA A 50 -33.70 32.86 22.50
C ALA A 50 -32.42 32.74 21.64
N ALA A 51 -31.39 33.54 21.92
CA ALA A 51 -30.14 33.52 21.19
C ALA A 51 -29.45 32.14 21.27
N THR A 52 -29.38 31.56 22.47
CA THR A 52 -28.80 30.24 22.69
C THR A 52 -29.54 29.16 21.92
N THR A 53 -30.86 29.16 21.95
CA THR A 53 -31.69 28.16 21.24
C THR A 53 -31.59 28.33 19.73
N LEU A 54 -31.62 29.55 19.22
CA LEU A 54 -31.46 29.83 17.78
C LEU A 54 -30.10 29.34 17.26
N VAL A 55 -29.04 29.64 18.00
CA VAL A 55 -27.68 29.17 17.65
C VAL A 55 -27.62 27.65 17.64
N SER A 56 -28.16 26.99 18.67
CA SER A 56 -28.16 25.53 18.78
C SER A 56 -28.93 24.87 17.64
N CYS A 57 -30.18 25.30 17.40
CA CYS A 57 -31.02 24.79 16.33
C CYS A 57 -30.38 24.97 14.96
N THR A 58 -29.90 26.19 14.67
CA THR A 58 -29.27 26.52 13.40
C THR A 58 -28.00 25.69 13.17
N ALA A 59 -27.16 25.55 14.19
CA ALA A 59 -25.93 24.80 14.10
C ALA A 59 -26.19 23.31 13.84
N ILE A 60 -27.17 22.68 14.51
CA ILE A 60 -27.56 21.29 14.30
C ILE A 60 -28.12 21.10 12.89
N ALA A 61 -29.00 22.01 12.41
CA ALA A 61 -29.58 21.94 11.06
C ALA A 61 -28.51 22.07 9.97
N VAL A 62 -27.60 23.04 10.10
CA VAL A 62 -26.49 23.24 9.16
C VAL A 62 -25.57 22.02 9.13
N ALA A 63 -25.18 21.48 10.30
CA ALA A 63 -24.38 20.26 10.39
C ALA A 63 -25.09 19.08 9.74
N GLY A 64 -26.40 18.95 9.94
CA GLY A 64 -27.24 17.93 9.33
C GLY A 64 -27.23 18.00 7.80
N VAL A 65 -27.41 19.19 7.21
CA VAL A 65 -27.36 19.38 5.76
C VAL A 65 -25.96 19.06 5.21
N LEU A 66 -24.89 19.51 5.86
CA LEU A 66 -23.51 19.24 5.45
C LEU A 66 -23.18 17.74 5.50
N LEU A 67 -23.62 17.02 6.54
CA LEU A 67 -23.50 15.57 6.62
C LEU A 67 -24.34 14.86 5.54
N GLY A 68 -25.49 15.44 5.18
CA GLY A 68 -26.39 14.91 4.15
C GLY A 68 -25.84 14.92 2.73
N THR A 69 -24.74 15.66 2.46
CA THR A 69 -24.07 15.69 1.15
C THR A 69 -23.30 14.41 0.86
N GLY A 70 -22.86 13.69 1.90
CA GLY A 70 -22.16 12.43 1.76
C GLY A 70 -23.12 11.25 1.55
N ALA A 71 -22.88 10.38 0.57
CA ALA A 71 -23.75 9.24 0.29
C ALA A 71 -23.92 8.31 1.51
N ARG A 72 -22.87 8.09 2.29
CA ARG A 72 -22.89 7.25 3.51
C ARG A 72 -23.49 7.96 4.72
N THR A 73 -23.29 9.25 4.85
CA THR A 73 -23.75 10.07 5.98
C THR A 73 -25.11 10.73 5.75
N ARG A 74 -25.76 10.48 4.60
CA ARG A 74 -27.05 11.10 4.23
C ARG A 74 -28.14 10.85 5.27
N ARG A 75 -28.26 9.61 5.78
CA ARG A 75 -29.27 9.27 6.80
C ARG A 75 -28.99 9.97 8.11
N THR A 76 -27.74 10.03 8.55
CA THR A 76 -27.29 10.80 9.71
C THR A 76 -27.68 12.27 9.56
N GLY A 77 -27.38 12.86 8.40
CA GLY A 77 -27.70 14.26 8.11
C GLY A 77 -29.20 14.56 8.18
N LEU A 78 -30.03 13.69 7.61
CA LEU A 78 -31.50 13.83 7.68
C LEU A 78 -32.02 13.78 9.12
N LEU A 79 -31.49 12.84 9.94
CA LEU A 79 -31.86 12.75 11.36
C LEU A 79 -31.46 14.00 12.16
N PHE A 80 -30.32 14.59 11.87
CA PHE A 80 -29.89 15.84 12.53
C PHE A 80 -30.78 17.03 12.14
N VAL A 81 -31.21 17.13 10.88
CA VAL A 81 -32.17 18.15 10.45
C VAL A 81 -33.53 17.94 11.16
N ALA A 82 -34.01 16.68 11.21
CA ALA A 82 -35.25 16.36 11.93
C ALA A 82 -35.14 16.68 13.43
N ALA A 83 -34.02 16.29 14.05
CA ALA A 83 -33.77 16.63 15.46
C ALA A 83 -33.82 18.13 15.71
N SER A 84 -33.17 18.93 14.84
CA SER A 84 -33.23 20.40 14.97
C SER A 84 -34.65 20.96 14.87
N ALA A 85 -35.48 20.42 13.98
CA ALA A 85 -36.89 20.80 13.85
C ALA A 85 -37.70 20.38 15.09
N CYS A 86 -37.46 19.16 15.61
CA CYS A 86 -38.11 18.71 16.86
C CYS A 86 -37.74 19.60 18.04
N TRP A 87 -36.45 19.99 18.16
CA TRP A 87 -36.04 20.90 19.22
C TRP A 87 -36.68 22.28 19.09
N ALA A 88 -36.88 22.77 17.88
CA ALA A 88 -37.62 24.02 17.64
C ALA A 88 -39.09 23.88 18.04
N VAL A 89 -39.75 22.78 17.70
CA VAL A 89 -41.17 22.50 18.06
C VAL A 89 -41.35 22.31 19.57
N ASN A 90 -40.36 21.77 20.28
CA ASN A 90 -40.38 21.60 21.74
C ASN A 90 -40.74 22.92 22.47
N TRP A 91 -40.34 24.07 21.92
CA TRP A 91 -40.66 25.41 22.48
C TRP A 91 -42.12 25.82 22.37
N ALA A 92 -42.96 25.02 21.67
CA ALA A 92 -44.40 25.25 21.62
C ALA A 92 -45.06 25.16 23.01
N ALA A 93 -44.42 24.53 23.97
CA ALA A 93 -44.83 24.54 25.39
C ALA A 93 -44.93 25.95 25.96
N SER A 94 -44.14 26.92 25.48
CA SER A 94 -44.09 28.29 25.98
C SER A 94 -45.40 29.08 25.75
N TRP A 95 -46.26 28.64 24.85
CA TRP A 95 -47.56 29.27 24.61
C TRP A 95 -48.58 28.96 25.69
N ASP A 96 -48.36 27.92 26.50
CA ASP A 96 -49.27 27.46 27.55
C ASP A 96 -50.72 27.38 27.04
N ALA A 97 -50.91 26.93 25.81
CA ALA A 97 -52.18 26.91 25.12
C ALA A 97 -52.24 25.83 24.04
N THR A 98 -53.42 25.44 23.65
CA THR A 98 -53.67 24.45 22.56
C THR A 98 -52.97 23.12 22.77
N ILE A 99 -52.38 22.55 21.72
CA ILE A 99 -51.66 21.25 21.73
C ILE A 99 -50.16 21.38 22.05
N GLY A 100 -49.67 22.63 22.18
CA GLY A 100 -48.24 22.87 22.43
C GLY A 100 -47.66 22.12 23.62
N PRO A 101 -48.33 22.17 24.80
CA PRO A 101 -47.92 21.46 25.99
C PRO A 101 -47.77 19.94 25.82
N ILE A 102 -48.68 19.29 25.09
CA ILE A 102 -48.58 17.84 24.81
C ILE A 102 -47.55 17.52 23.77
N LEU A 103 -47.38 18.37 22.75
CA LEU A 103 -46.44 18.17 21.67
C LEU A 103 -44.97 18.26 22.13
N SER A 104 -44.71 19.13 23.12
CA SER A 104 -43.37 19.40 23.62
C SER A 104 -42.63 18.16 24.13
N PRO A 105 -43.15 17.30 25.04
CA PRO A 105 -42.45 16.10 25.50
C PRO A 105 -42.10 15.11 24.38
N TYR A 106 -42.96 14.96 23.36
CA TYR A 106 -42.68 14.11 22.19
C TYR A 106 -41.59 14.73 21.31
N ALA A 107 -41.68 16.03 21.04
CA ALA A 107 -40.67 16.73 20.27
C ALA A 107 -39.28 16.65 20.95
N GLN A 108 -39.23 16.74 22.29
CA GLN A 108 -38.02 16.55 23.06
C GLN A 108 -37.51 15.11 22.96
N ALA A 109 -38.39 14.12 23.09
CA ALA A 109 -38.06 12.71 22.96
C ALA A 109 -37.51 12.36 21.56
N ASP A 110 -38.18 12.83 20.51
CA ASP A 110 -37.77 12.65 19.11
C ASP A 110 -36.43 13.34 18.80
N PHE A 111 -36.17 14.48 19.43
CA PHE A 111 -34.86 15.15 19.32
C PHE A 111 -33.73 14.23 19.80
N TYR A 112 -33.85 13.71 21.02
CA TYR A 112 -32.81 12.80 21.57
C TYR A 112 -32.69 11.51 20.80
N LEU A 113 -33.82 10.95 20.37
CA LEU A 113 -33.83 9.73 19.55
C LEU A 113 -33.10 9.94 18.21
N ALA A 114 -33.47 11.01 17.49
CA ALA A 114 -32.90 11.30 16.19
C ALA A 114 -31.40 11.56 16.25
N ILE A 115 -30.93 12.29 17.26
CA ILE A 115 -29.51 12.52 17.48
C ILE A 115 -28.77 11.22 17.83
N ALA A 116 -29.29 10.45 18.79
CA ALA A 116 -28.64 9.20 19.22
C ALA A 116 -28.54 8.19 18.08
N VAL A 117 -29.64 7.98 17.35
CA VAL A 117 -29.65 7.09 16.17
C VAL A 117 -28.75 7.64 15.06
N GLY A 118 -28.75 8.98 14.85
CA GLY A 118 -27.86 9.63 13.90
C GLY A 118 -26.38 9.35 14.18
N VAL A 119 -25.95 9.40 15.44
CA VAL A 119 -24.58 9.06 15.85
C VAL A 119 -24.29 7.56 15.71
N LEU A 120 -25.27 6.68 16.02
CA LEU A 120 -25.11 5.23 15.77
C LEU A 120 -24.93 4.90 14.29
N LEU A 121 -25.56 5.64 13.39
CA LEU A 121 -25.41 5.50 11.95
C LEU A 121 -24.10 6.08 11.43
N TYR A 122 -23.44 7.00 12.16
CA TYR A 122 -22.22 7.65 11.73
C TYR A 122 -20.99 6.76 11.93
N PRO A 123 -20.03 6.71 10.98
CA PRO A 123 -20.03 7.26 9.62
C PRO A 123 -20.55 6.28 8.55
N GLY A 124 -20.92 5.04 8.89
CA GLY A 124 -21.23 3.95 7.96
C GLY A 124 -22.63 4.02 7.31
N GLY A 125 -23.56 4.80 7.87
CA GLY A 125 -24.94 4.94 7.38
C GLY A 125 -25.86 3.75 7.64
N ARG A 126 -25.41 2.74 8.40
CA ARG A 126 -26.16 1.53 8.78
C ARG A 126 -25.92 1.18 10.25
N LEU A 127 -26.93 0.54 10.88
CA LEU A 127 -26.75 -0.06 12.19
C LEU A 127 -26.06 -1.41 12.01
N GLU A 128 -24.76 -1.46 12.30
CA GLU A 128 -23.91 -2.62 12.00
C GLU A 128 -24.11 -3.75 13.03
N TYR A 129 -24.35 -3.39 14.30
CA TYR A 129 -24.42 -4.36 15.38
C TYR A 129 -25.85 -4.62 15.85
N LEU A 130 -26.12 -5.84 16.33
CA LEU A 130 -27.41 -6.20 16.93
C LEU A 130 -27.73 -5.30 18.13
N ALA A 131 -26.73 -4.98 18.96
CA ALA A 131 -26.89 -4.08 20.11
C ALA A 131 -27.41 -2.69 19.71
N ASP A 132 -26.97 -2.13 18.57
CA ASP A 132 -27.43 -0.84 18.07
C ASP A 132 -28.94 -0.91 17.70
N ARG A 133 -29.36 -2.00 17.06
CA ARG A 133 -30.76 -2.21 16.65
C ARG A 133 -31.67 -2.40 17.86
N VAL A 134 -31.24 -3.25 18.80
CA VAL A 134 -31.98 -3.49 20.03
C VAL A 134 -32.14 -2.21 20.85
N TRP A 135 -31.04 -1.45 21.02
CA TRP A 135 -31.07 -0.18 21.71
C TRP A 135 -32.01 0.82 21.03
N THR A 136 -31.96 0.93 19.70
CA THR A 136 -32.84 1.84 18.93
C THR A 136 -34.31 1.50 19.14
N VAL A 137 -34.68 0.21 19.07
CA VAL A 137 -36.07 -0.23 19.30
C VAL A 137 -36.49 0.10 20.73
N LEU A 138 -35.66 -0.22 21.72
CA LEU A 138 -35.93 0.07 23.12
C LEU A 138 -36.08 1.59 23.37
N ALA A 139 -35.22 2.38 22.78
CA ALA A 139 -35.30 3.84 22.84
C ALA A 139 -36.63 4.37 22.23
N CYS A 140 -37.02 3.88 21.06
CA CYS A 140 -38.31 4.25 20.44
C CYS A 140 -39.48 3.96 21.37
N VAL A 141 -39.49 2.76 21.98
CA VAL A 141 -40.57 2.36 22.90
C VAL A 141 -40.60 3.25 24.14
N ILE A 142 -39.49 3.42 24.83
CA ILE A 142 -39.39 4.23 26.05
C ILE A 142 -39.77 5.69 25.78
N LEU A 143 -39.17 6.29 24.74
CA LEU A 143 -39.37 7.70 24.41
C LEU A 143 -40.76 8.03 23.85
N CYS A 144 -41.50 7.04 23.37
CA CYS A 144 -42.90 7.15 22.98
C CYS A 144 -43.84 6.92 24.17
N CYS A 145 -43.61 5.84 24.95
CA CYS A 145 -44.51 5.42 26.01
C CYS A 145 -44.44 6.33 27.23
N CYS A 146 -43.27 6.83 27.64
CA CYS A 146 -43.15 7.67 28.81
C CYS A 146 -43.94 9.01 28.71
N PRO A 147 -43.78 9.81 27.63
CA PRO A 147 -44.63 11.01 27.48
C PRO A 147 -46.13 10.68 27.45
N THR A 148 -46.52 9.58 26.80
CA THR A 148 -47.89 9.11 26.74
C THR A 148 -48.42 8.81 28.12
N ALA A 149 -47.70 8.03 28.92
CA ALA A 149 -48.08 7.68 30.28
C ALA A 149 -48.20 8.91 31.17
N LEU A 150 -47.32 9.91 31.01
CA LEU A 150 -47.35 11.15 31.78
C LEU A 150 -48.65 11.93 31.54
N TRP A 151 -49.03 12.26 30.29
CA TRP A 151 -50.24 13.03 30.05
C TRP A 151 -51.52 12.25 30.27
N VAL A 152 -51.50 10.91 30.14
CA VAL A 152 -52.66 10.04 30.45
C VAL A 152 -53.01 10.09 31.92
N THR A 153 -52.02 10.20 32.81
CA THR A 153 -52.16 10.09 34.27
C THR A 153 -52.12 11.45 34.98
N SER A 154 -51.92 12.54 34.29
CA SER A 154 -51.76 13.87 34.89
C SER A 154 -52.81 14.88 34.42
N GLU A 155 -53.05 15.89 35.25
CA GLU A 155 -53.68 17.14 34.88
C GLU A 155 -52.65 18.17 34.38
N PRO A 156 -53.04 19.14 33.53
CA PRO A 156 -52.11 20.10 32.98
C PRO A 156 -51.37 20.90 34.06
N GLU A 157 -52.03 21.24 35.17
CA GLU A 157 -51.42 21.97 36.29
C GLU A 157 -50.26 21.25 36.96
N TRP A 158 -50.31 19.91 37.01
CA TRP A 158 -49.24 19.10 37.60
C TRP A 158 -48.03 19.03 36.68
N ALA A 159 -48.22 19.26 35.37
CA ALA A 159 -47.21 19.29 34.34
C ALA A 159 -46.69 20.70 34.01
N ALA A 160 -46.89 21.69 34.90
CA ALA A 160 -46.47 23.07 34.78
C ALA A 160 -47.36 23.98 33.87
N PHE A 161 -48.45 23.47 33.34
CA PHE A 161 -49.33 24.19 32.41
C PHE A 161 -50.60 24.69 33.09
N ARG A 162 -50.92 25.99 33.01
CA ARG A 162 -52.06 26.62 33.67
C ARG A 162 -52.96 27.42 32.72
N GLY A 163 -52.66 27.38 31.40
CA GLY A 163 -53.44 28.11 30.41
C GLY A 163 -54.87 27.53 30.26
N GLU A 164 -55.88 28.44 30.20
CA GLU A 164 -57.29 28.08 30.08
C GLU A 164 -57.63 27.29 28.79
N SER A 165 -56.80 27.42 27.74
CA SER A 165 -57.00 26.78 26.44
C SER A 165 -56.10 25.61 26.17
N VAL A 166 -55.46 25.06 27.19
CA VAL A 166 -54.56 23.86 27.05
C VAL A 166 -55.41 22.65 26.75
N TRP A 167 -55.12 21.98 25.61
CA TRP A 167 -55.75 20.71 25.30
C TRP A 167 -54.97 19.58 26.00
N TRP A 168 -55.57 18.99 27.03
CA TRP A 168 -54.99 17.91 27.83
C TRP A 168 -56.02 16.87 28.13
N PRO A 169 -56.05 15.72 27.43
CA PRO A 169 -57.15 14.79 27.49
C PRO A 169 -57.26 14.04 28.83
N ALA A 170 -56.19 13.88 29.61
CA ALA A 170 -56.16 13.29 30.97
C ALA A 170 -57.21 12.19 31.23
N PRO A 171 -57.20 11.08 30.53
CA PRO A 171 -58.28 10.08 30.65
C PRO A 171 -58.34 9.40 32.03
N PHE A 172 -57.24 9.34 32.76
CA PHE A 172 -57.13 8.73 34.09
C PHE A 172 -56.24 9.58 35.02
N PRO A 173 -56.65 10.80 35.38
CA PRO A 173 -55.86 11.67 36.24
C PRO A 173 -55.82 11.10 37.67
N ASP A 174 -54.64 10.67 38.11
CA ASP A 174 -54.36 10.19 39.46
C ASP A 174 -53.01 10.66 39.91
N ARG A 175 -52.95 11.46 40.98
CA ARG A 175 -51.72 12.12 41.43
C ARG A 175 -50.69 11.13 41.98
N GLU A 176 -51.10 10.04 42.58
CA GLU A 176 -50.19 9.00 43.07
C GLU A 176 -49.59 8.19 41.92
N VAL A 177 -50.44 7.80 40.95
CA VAL A 177 -50.01 7.12 39.73
C VAL A 177 -49.09 8.03 38.91
N PHE A 178 -49.47 9.30 38.75
CA PHE A 178 -48.63 10.29 38.05
C PHE A 178 -47.21 10.40 38.67
N ARG A 179 -47.10 10.50 40.01
CA ARG A 179 -45.79 10.52 40.69
C ARG A 179 -44.95 9.26 40.40
N VAL A 180 -45.58 8.09 40.45
CA VAL A 180 -44.91 6.82 40.16
C VAL A 180 -44.43 6.78 38.70
N VAL A 181 -45.29 7.21 37.75
CA VAL A 181 -44.94 7.28 36.31
C VAL A 181 -43.82 8.30 36.06
N LEU A 182 -43.85 9.43 36.72
CA LEU A 182 -42.83 10.49 36.60
C LEU A 182 -41.47 9.94 37.07
N TRP A 183 -41.42 9.32 38.25
CA TRP A 183 -40.22 8.69 38.77
C TRP A 183 -39.72 7.54 37.90
N ALA A 184 -40.63 6.64 37.47
CA ALA A 184 -40.28 5.53 36.60
C ALA A 184 -39.71 6.02 35.24
N SER A 185 -40.32 7.05 34.66
CA SER A 185 -39.86 7.69 33.41
C SER A 185 -38.45 8.28 33.57
N ALA A 186 -38.20 8.97 34.69
CA ALA A 186 -36.89 9.53 34.95
C ALA A 186 -35.81 8.45 35.10
N VAL A 187 -36.10 7.39 35.83
CA VAL A 187 -35.18 6.23 35.95
C VAL A 187 -34.94 5.58 34.59
N LEU A 188 -35.99 5.37 33.78
CA LEU A 188 -35.87 4.79 32.44
C LEU A 188 -35.02 5.66 31.52
N TYR A 189 -35.13 7.00 31.57
CA TYR A 189 -34.29 7.91 30.79
C TYR A 189 -32.83 7.85 31.21
N VAL A 190 -32.54 7.76 32.52
CA VAL A 190 -31.16 7.56 33.03
C VAL A 190 -30.59 6.23 32.55
N LEU A 191 -31.36 5.16 32.67
CA LEU A 191 -30.94 3.82 32.22
C LEU A 191 -30.72 3.77 30.72
N LEU A 192 -31.57 4.47 29.94
CA LEU A 192 -31.43 4.57 28.49
C LEU A 192 -30.14 5.33 28.11
N ALA A 193 -29.83 6.42 28.80
CA ALA A 193 -28.59 7.18 28.57
C ALA A 193 -27.34 6.36 28.95
N LEU A 194 -27.37 5.65 30.07
CA LEU A 194 -26.26 4.79 30.50
C LEU A 194 -26.05 3.61 29.54
N SER A 195 -27.16 2.94 29.14
CA SER A 195 -27.07 1.84 28.15
C SER A 195 -26.54 2.32 26.81
N TYR A 196 -26.86 3.53 26.39
CA TYR A 196 -26.27 4.15 25.20
C TYR A 196 -24.76 4.30 25.31
N ALA A 197 -24.28 4.82 26.43
CA ALA A 197 -22.86 4.94 26.69
C ALA A 197 -22.16 3.56 26.64
N VAL A 198 -22.78 2.53 27.21
CA VAL A 198 -22.28 1.14 27.14
C VAL A 198 -22.21 0.66 25.69
N VAL A 199 -23.26 0.86 24.89
CA VAL A 199 -23.26 0.49 23.46
C VAL A 199 -22.11 1.17 22.72
N LEU A 200 -21.87 2.47 22.97
CA LEU A 200 -20.76 3.20 22.37
C LEU A 200 -19.40 2.65 22.80
N ILE A 201 -19.21 2.33 24.08
CA ILE A 201 -17.97 1.75 24.62
C ILE A 201 -17.69 0.39 23.98
N LEU A 202 -18.70 -0.47 23.88
CA LEU A 202 -18.58 -1.82 23.28
C LEU A 202 -18.23 -1.79 21.79
N ARG A 203 -18.53 -0.67 21.10
CA ARG A 203 -18.15 -0.47 19.69
C ARG A 203 -16.68 -0.09 19.51
N LEU A 204 -16.04 0.57 20.50
CA LEU A 204 -14.69 1.14 20.38
C LEU A 204 -13.62 0.11 19.99
N PRO A 205 -13.52 -1.08 20.61
CA PRO A 205 -12.49 -2.07 20.26
C PRO A 205 -12.66 -2.63 18.83
N ARG A 206 -13.90 -2.61 18.30
CA ARG A 206 -14.24 -3.14 16.98
C ARG A 206 -14.05 -2.13 15.85
N MET A 207 -13.71 -0.86 16.18
CA MET A 207 -13.48 0.19 15.20
C MET A 207 -12.00 0.29 14.83
N SER A 208 -11.70 0.57 13.55
CA SER A 208 -10.36 0.93 13.12
C SER A 208 -9.85 2.17 13.86
N ARG A 209 -8.53 2.30 14.02
CA ARG A 209 -7.90 3.42 14.75
C ARG A 209 -8.39 4.77 14.23
N MET A 210 -8.55 4.89 12.91
CA MET A 210 -9.01 6.13 12.27
C MET A 210 -10.49 6.41 12.54
N ARG A 211 -11.36 5.41 12.43
CA ARG A 211 -12.78 5.52 12.79
C ARG A 211 -12.93 5.93 14.26
N ARG A 212 -12.15 5.33 15.16
CA ARG A 212 -12.17 5.65 16.59
C ARG A 212 -11.81 7.12 16.86
N MET A 213 -10.80 7.66 16.18
CA MET A 213 -10.42 9.08 16.34
C MET A 213 -11.52 10.06 15.91
N LEU A 214 -12.37 9.67 14.96
CA LEU A 214 -13.46 10.52 14.45
C LEU A 214 -14.74 10.40 15.29
N THR A 215 -15.08 9.18 15.73
CA THR A 215 -16.35 8.91 16.42
C THR A 215 -16.26 9.15 17.93
N LEU A 216 -15.09 8.93 18.54
CA LEU A 216 -14.94 9.05 19.99
C LEU A 216 -15.31 10.44 20.54
N PRO A 217 -14.86 11.58 19.98
CA PRO A 217 -15.25 12.90 20.50
C PRO A 217 -16.77 13.13 20.44
N VAL A 218 -17.41 12.70 19.36
CA VAL A 218 -18.87 12.83 19.17
C VAL A 218 -19.61 11.96 20.17
N ALA A 219 -19.14 10.71 20.37
CA ALA A 219 -19.72 9.78 21.32
C ALA A 219 -19.61 10.26 22.77
N VAL A 220 -18.46 10.82 23.15
CA VAL A 220 -18.24 11.39 24.51
C VAL A 220 -19.17 12.58 24.75
N VAL A 221 -19.28 13.49 23.78
CA VAL A 221 -20.17 14.66 23.92
C VAL A 221 -21.62 14.21 23.99
N LEU A 222 -22.03 13.24 23.19
CA LEU A 222 -23.42 12.74 23.23
C LEU A 222 -23.73 12.02 24.55
N ALA A 223 -22.80 11.23 25.06
CA ALA A 223 -22.97 10.64 26.40
C ALA A 223 -23.09 11.71 27.48
N PHE A 224 -22.26 12.76 27.42
CA PHE A 224 -22.35 13.91 28.32
C PHE A 224 -23.69 14.64 28.22
N VAL A 225 -24.17 14.90 26.99
CA VAL A 225 -25.49 15.52 26.74
C VAL A 225 -26.61 14.65 27.29
N GLY A 226 -26.58 13.34 27.06
CA GLY A 226 -27.59 12.41 27.58
C GLY A 226 -27.62 12.33 29.10
N ILE A 227 -26.46 12.27 29.73
CA ILE A 227 -26.34 12.27 31.21
C ILE A 227 -26.82 13.60 31.78
N SER A 228 -26.42 14.74 31.19
CA SER A 228 -26.86 16.06 31.67
C SER A 228 -28.36 16.25 31.49
N ALA A 229 -28.95 15.77 30.38
CA ALA A 229 -30.39 15.79 30.16
C ALA A 229 -31.12 14.95 31.22
N ALA A 230 -30.61 13.78 31.56
CA ALA A 230 -31.20 12.94 32.62
C ALA A 230 -31.10 13.60 34.01
N LEU A 231 -29.99 14.23 34.35
CA LEU A 231 -29.80 14.94 35.63
C LEU A 231 -30.68 16.19 35.75
N THR A 232 -30.92 16.89 34.66
CA THR A 232 -31.81 18.08 34.62
C THR A 232 -33.29 17.76 34.69
N GLN A 233 -33.69 16.48 34.69
CA GLN A 233 -35.06 16.06 34.99
C GLN A 233 -35.40 16.19 36.49
N ARG A 234 -34.40 16.30 37.38
CA ARG A 234 -34.62 16.36 38.83
C ARG A 234 -35.54 17.50 39.28
N PRO A 235 -35.42 18.76 38.79
CA PRO A 235 -36.38 19.84 39.11
C PRO A 235 -37.80 19.55 38.65
N ILE A 236 -37.97 18.84 37.53
CA ILE A 236 -39.29 18.47 36.97
C ILE A 236 -40.03 17.48 37.87
N MET A 237 -39.36 16.84 38.78
CA MET A 237 -39.93 15.87 39.71
C MET A 237 -40.54 16.50 40.98
N GLU A 238 -40.44 17.80 41.12
CA GLU A 238 -41.08 18.55 42.20
C GLU A 238 -42.55 18.83 41.87
N ASP A 239 -43.44 18.67 42.84
CA ASP A 239 -44.87 18.97 42.64
C ASP A 239 -45.06 20.48 42.28
N SER A 240 -45.68 20.76 41.16
CA SER A 240 -46.03 22.13 40.67
C SER A 240 -44.85 23.06 40.29
N ILE A 241 -43.95 22.63 39.43
CA ILE A 241 -42.92 23.48 38.83
C ILE A 241 -43.57 24.66 38.06
N PRO A 242 -43.05 25.90 38.20
CA PRO A 242 -43.40 27.02 37.31
C PRO A 242 -42.97 26.70 35.86
N LEU A 243 -43.80 27.15 34.91
CA LEU A 243 -43.47 26.96 33.46
C LEU A 243 -42.10 27.56 33.08
N ASP A 244 -41.73 28.70 33.68
CA ASP A 244 -40.43 29.34 33.44
C ASP A 244 -39.25 28.48 33.85
N ASP A 245 -39.36 27.74 34.96
CA ASP A 245 -38.30 26.82 35.42
C ASP A 245 -38.19 25.63 34.49
N LEU A 246 -39.33 25.06 34.02
CA LEU A 246 -39.33 23.98 33.03
C LEU A 246 -38.65 24.45 31.72
N LEU A 247 -39.01 25.65 31.23
CA LEU A 247 -38.39 26.19 30.02
C LEU A 247 -36.91 26.56 30.24
N GLY A 248 -36.52 26.92 31.45
CA GLY A 248 -35.13 27.12 31.86
C GLY A 248 -34.30 25.83 31.73
N VAL A 249 -34.87 24.69 32.09
CA VAL A 249 -34.24 23.35 31.87
C VAL A 249 -34.00 23.10 30.38
N TYR A 250 -34.95 23.45 29.51
CA TYR A 250 -34.81 23.32 28.06
C TYR A 250 -33.67 24.20 27.50
N VAL A 251 -33.46 25.42 28.06
CA VAL A 251 -32.31 26.26 27.66
C VAL A 251 -30.98 25.55 27.96
N VAL A 252 -30.84 24.99 29.17
CA VAL A 252 -29.63 24.27 29.57
C VAL A 252 -29.37 23.05 28.67
N GLN A 253 -30.43 22.26 28.45
CA GLN A 253 -30.33 21.07 27.57
C GLN A 253 -29.97 21.46 26.13
N GLY A 254 -30.58 22.54 25.59
CA GLY A 254 -30.24 23.04 24.26
C GLY A 254 -28.81 23.57 24.15
N ALA A 255 -28.32 24.27 25.18
CA ALA A 255 -26.94 24.74 25.23
C ALA A 255 -25.93 23.57 25.23
N MET A 256 -26.22 22.51 26.00
CA MET A 256 -25.40 21.32 26.00
C MET A 256 -25.45 20.60 24.64
N ALA A 257 -26.62 20.52 24.01
CA ALA A 257 -26.76 19.89 22.69
C ALA A 257 -25.99 20.65 21.59
N ALA A 258 -25.74 21.95 21.74
CA ALA A 258 -24.93 22.75 20.82
C ALA A 258 -23.46 22.29 20.74
N LEU A 259 -22.98 21.54 21.70
CA LEU A 259 -21.64 20.94 21.65
C LEU A 259 -21.51 19.87 20.55
N LEU A 260 -22.62 19.23 20.15
CA LEU A 260 -22.62 18.19 19.11
C LEU A 260 -22.21 18.71 17.73
N PRO A 261 -22.84 19.76 17.17
CA PRO A 261 -22.41 20.32 15.89
C PRO A 261 -20.97 20.85 15.93
N LEU A 262 -20.50 21.38 17.06
CA LEU A 262 -19.11 21.82 17.22
C LEU A 262 -18.11 20.66 17.12
N THR A 263 -18.40 19.53 17.77
CA THR A 263 -17.55 18.35 17.69
C THR A 263 -17.59 17.68 16.32
N LEU A 264 -18.75 17.67 15.67
CA LEU A 264 -18.88 17.19 14.29
C LEU A 264 -18.10 18.08 13.31
N LEU A 265 -18.22 19.40 13.45
CA LEU A 265 -17.47 20.36 12.65
C LEU A 265 -15.95 20.22 12.89
N ALA A 266 -15.52 20.11 14.14
CA ALA A 266 -14.12 19.88 14.48
C ALA A 266 -13.61 18.56 13.88
N SER A 267 -14.40 17.49 13.90
CA SER A 267 -14.06 16.21 13.28
C SER A 267 -13.97 16.32 11.76
N ALA A 268 -14.92 16.99 11.12
CA ALA A 268 -14.90 17.26 9.68
C ALA A 268 -13.70 18.15 9.27
N LEU A 269 -13.39 19.16 10.08
CA LEU A 269 -12.24 20.04 9.85
C LEU A 269 -10.92 19.28 9.99
N ARG A 270 -10.79 18.38 10.97
CA ARG A 270 -9.61 17.49 11.10
C ARG A 270 -9.41 16.62 9.87
N ILE A 271 -10.48 16.08 9.29
CA ILE A 271 -10.41 15.32 8.03
C ILE A 271 -9.89 16.22 6.91
N ARG A 272 -10.47 17.41 6.75
CA ARG A 272 -10.05 18.37 5.71
C ARG A 272 -8.62 18.86 5.87
N ILE A 273 -8.19 19.15 7.09
CA ILE A 273 -6.79 19.50 7.38
C ILE A 273 -5.87 18.31 7.08
N GLY A 274 -6.32 17.10 7.41
CA GLY A 274 -5.61 15.86 7.03
C GLY A 274 -5.43 15.75 5.52
N GLU A 275 -6.49 15.94 4.74
CA GLU A 275 -6.44 15.92 3.27
C GLU A 275 -5.48 17.00 2.71
N LEU A 276 -5.52 18.21 3.25
CA LEU A 276 -4.65 19.33 2.83
C LEU A 276 -3.17 19.10 3.22
N THR A 277 -2.91 18.54 4.39
CA THR A 277 -1.54 18.20 4.82
C THR A 277 -0.96 17.06 4.01
N VAL A 278 -1.79 16.07 3.63
CA VAL A 278 -1.44 15.00 2.70
C VAL A 278 -1.07 15.56 1.35
N ALA A 279 -1.91 16.41 0.78
CA ALA A 279 -1.64 17.09 -0.49
C ALA A 279 -0.36 17.94 -0.41
N GLY A 280 -0.15 18.69 0.67
CA GLY A 280 1.03 19.51 0.89
C GLY A 280 2.33 18.70 1.03
N ARG A 281 2.29 17.53 1.65
CA ARG A 281 3.44 16.62 1.74
C ARG A 281 3.78 16.00 0.38
N MET A 282 2.78 15.57 -0.38
CA MET A 282 2.96 15.04 -1.73
C MET A 282 3.49 16.10 -2.71
N LEU A 283 3.03 17.35 -2.62
CA LEU A 283 3.54 18.45 -3.45
C LEU A 283 5.00 18.82 -3.16
N ARG A 284 5.51 18.54 -1.96
CA ARG A 284 6.94 18.77 -1.61
C ARG A 284 7.88 17.72 -2.22
N LEU A 285 7.35 16.64 -2.78
CA LEU A 285 8.11 15.62 -3.52
C LEU A 285 8.45 16.07 -4.96
N THR A 286 8.61 17.37 -5.22
CA THR A 286 8.85 17.93 -6.56
C THR A 286 10.30 17.77 -7.09
N ALA A 287 11.23 17.24 -6.29
CA ALA A 287 12.56 16.83 -6.74
C ALA A 287 12.51 15.43 -7.40
N PRO A 288 13.50 15.04 -8.24
CA PRO A 288 13.51 13.68 -8.80
C PRO A 288 13.53 12.65 -7.68
N VAL A 289 12.36 12.11 -7.41
CA VAL A 289 12.12 11.21 -6.27
C VAL A 289 12.24 9.80 -6.78
N SER A 290 13.05 8.96 -6.10
CA SER A 290 13.11 7.53 -6.41
C SER A 290 11.73 6.87 -6.22
N VAL A 291 11.50 5.81 -6.95
CA VAL A 291 10.25 5.04 -6.94
C VAL A 291 9.88 4.60 -5.52
N GLU A 292 10.89 4.18 -4.73
CA GLU A 292 10.71 3.76 -3.34
C GLU A 292 10.25 4.92 -2.45
N ARG A 293 10.77 6.12 -2.64
CA ARG A 293 10.36 7.29 -1.86
C ARG A 293 8.90 7.67 -2.10
N VAL A 294 8.38 7.49 -3.32
CA VAL A 294 6.95 7.72 -3.60
C VAL A 294 6.10 6.71 -2.85
N ARG A 295 6.47 5.43 -2.85
CA ARG A 295 5.80 4.38 -2.08
C ARG A 295 5.83 4.69 -0.58
N ASP A 296 7.01 5.01 -0.05
CA ASP A 296 7.20 5.25 1.39
C ASP A 296 6.46 6.52 1.84
N ALA A 297 6.44 7.56 1.02
CA ALA A 297 5.64 8.75 1.28
C ALA A 297 4.13 8.46 1.28
N LEU A 298 3.64 7.59 0.40
CA LEU A 298 2.24 7.15 0.42
C LEU A 298 1.93 6.30 1.66
N ARG A 299 2.85 5.42 2.08
CA ARG A 299 2.75 4.65 3.32
C ARG A 299 2.64 5.56 4.55
N ASP A 300 3.50 6.56 4.64
CA ASP A 300 3.49 7.53 5.75
C ASP A 300 2.22 8.38 5.77
N VAL A 301 1.81 8.86 4.60
CA VAL A 301 0.65 9.74 4.44
C VAL A 301 -0.65 9.01 4.74
N LEU A 302 -0.81 7.78 4.23
CA LEU A 302 -1.99 6.95 4.44
C LEU A 302 -1.90 6.14 5.74
N ARG A 303 -0.76 6.18 6.42
CA ARG A 303 -0.46 5.40 7.63
C ARG A 303 -0.72 3.91 7.44
N ASP A 304 -0.38 3.42 6.27
CA ASP A 304 -0.48 2.02 5.91
C ASP A 304 0.90 1.47 5.53
N PRO A 305 1.59 0.78 6.45
CA PRO A 305 2.90 0.19 6.18
C PRO A 305 2.83 -0.97 5.19
N THR A 306 1.63 -1.52 4.95
CA THR A 306 1.42 -2.66 4.05
C THR A 306 1.15 -2.23 2.61
N LEU A 307 1.09 -0.91 2.34
CA LEU A 307 0.85 -0.37 1.01
C LEU A 307 1.94 -0.84 0.04
N GLU A 308 1.50 -1.42 -1.09
CA GLU A 308 2.35 -1.75 -2.23
C GLU A 308 1.95 -0.94 -3.47
N LEU A 309 2.95 -0.72 -4.35
CA LEU A 309 2.79 0.13 -5.51
C LEU A 309 3.42 -0.55 -6.73
N TRP A 310 2.63 -0.75 -7.77
CA TRP A 310 3.04 -1.35 -9.04
C TRP A 310 2.79 -0.37 -10.18
N PHE A 311 3.77 -0.16 -11.04
CA PHE A 311 3.74 0.81 -12.13
C PHE A 311 3.47 0.14 -13.47
N TRP A 312 2.67 0.78 -14.31
CA TRP A 312 2.44 0.30 -15.66
C TRP A 312 3.67 0.52 -16.54
N ALA A 313 4.18 -0.55 -17.13
CA ALA A 313 5.25 -0.55 -18.12
C ALA A 313 4.66 -0.73 -19.53
N PRO A 314 4.56 0.33 -20.35
CA PRO A 314 3.87 0.26 -21.64
C PRO A 314 4.58 -0.63 -22.66
N THR A 315 5.91 -0.72 -22.62
CA THR A 315 6.73 -1.57 -23.50
C THR A 315 6.50 -3.05 -23.25
N GLU A 316 6.24 -3.43 -22.02
CA GLU A 316 6.06 -4.82 -21.58
C GLU A 316 4.59 -5.20 -21.44
N GLN A 317 3.67 -4.22 -21.53
CA GLN A 317 2.22 -4.39 -21.35
C GLN A 317 1.89 -5.09 -20.02
N THR A 318 2.67 -4.83 -18.98
CA THR A 318 2.52 -5.43 -17.65
C THR A 318 2.79 -4.42 -16.55
N TYR A 319 2.40 -4.78 -15.32
CA TYR A 319 2.77 -3.99 -14.15
C TYR A 319 4.11 -4.48 -13.60
N VAL A 320 4.94 -3.53 -13.16
CA VAL A 320 6.25 -3.79 -12.56
C VAL A 320 6.31 -3.24 -11.14
N ASP A 321 7.06 -3.90 -10.28
CA ASP A 321 7.32 -3.44 -8.91
C ASP A 321 8.31 -2.25 -8.90
N THR A 322 8.66 -1.79 -7.71
CA THR A 322 9.63 -0.68 -7.52
C THR A 322 11.04 -1.02 -8.01
N THR A 323 11.36 -2.30 -8.23
CA THR A 323 12.66 -2.77 -8.74
C THR A 323 12.65 -3.03 -10.25
N GLY A 324 11.50 -2.87 -10.92
CA GLY A 324 11.32 -3.13 -12.34
C GLY A 324 11.00 -4.58 -12.69
N ARG A 325 10.70 -5.44 -11.69
CA ARG A 325 10.32 -6.84 -11.94
C ARG A 325 8.83 -6.93 -12.29
N PRO A 326 8.46 -7.74 -13.29
CA PRO A 326 7.07 -7.91 -13.68
C PRO A 326 6.26 -8.58 -12.56
N VAL A 327 5.06 -8.03 -12.32
CA VAL A 327 4.08 -8.55 -11.36
C VAL A 327 2.88 -9.09 -12.14
N ALA A 328 2.57 -10.36 -11.97
CA ALA A 328 1.39 -10.98 -12.58
C ALA A 328 0.13 -10.54 -11.81
N LEU A 329 -0.60 -9.60 -12.37
CA LEU A 329 -1.93 -9.22 -11.90
C LEU A 329 -2.96 -9.96 -12.76
N GLY A 330 -3.82 -10.78 -12.12
CA GLY A 330 -4.90 -11.48 -12.82
C GLY A 330 -5.92 -10.49 -13.41
N PRO A 331 -6.57 -10.84 -14.53
CA PRO A 331 -7.56 -9.96 -15.16
C PRO A 331 -8.79 -9.66 -14.29
N ASP A 332 -9.08 -10.50 -13.27
CA ASP A 332 -10.25 -10.41 -12.40
C ASP A 332 -9.96 -10.04 -10.93
N ASP A 333 -8.78 -9.56 -10.62
CA ASP A 333 -8.35 -9.26 -9.24
C ASP A 333 -9.07 -8.06 -8.58
N GLY A 334 -10.33 -7.82 -8.88
CA GLY A 334 -11.18 -6.79 -8.22
C GLY A 334 -10.73 -5.34 -8.48
N LEU A 335 -10.02 -5.11 -9.59
CA LEU A 335 -9.33 -3.86 -9.90
C LEU A 335 -10.24 -2.67 -10.22
N ASP A 336 -11.54 -2.88 -10.50
CA ASP A 336 -12.49 -1.82 -10.92
C ASP A 336 -13.86 -1.90 -10.23
N ALA A 337 -13.97 -2.50 -9.05
CA ALA A 337 -15.21 -2.42 -8.28
C ALA A 337 -15.40 -0.97 -7.82
N ASP A 338 -16.04 -0.14 -8.63
CA ASP A 338 -16.49 1.20 -8.26
C ASP A 338 -17.48 1.06 -7.09
N PRO A 339 -17.25 1.70 -5.93
CA PRO A 339 -18.19 1.63 -4.81
C PRO A 339 -19.59 2.16 -5.18
N LYS A 340 -19.75 2.81 -6.35
CA LYS A 340 -21.02 3.35 -6.83
C LYS A 340 -21.85 2.36 -7.67
N GLU A 341 -21.26 1.33 -8.25
CA GLU A 341 -21.97 0.35 -9.09
C GLU A 341 -22.48 -0.89 -8.36
N ASN A 342 -22.01 -1.21 -7.17
CA ASN A 342 -22.50 -2.31 -6.36
C ASN A 342 -23.67 -1.93 -5.41
N GLY A 343 -24.57 -1.08 -5.89
CA GLY A 343 -25.93 -1.01 -5.37
C GLY A 343 -26.75 -2.11 -6.03
N VAL A 344 -27.11 -3.12 -5.23
CA VAL A 344 -27.97 -4.27 -5.61
C VAL A 344 -27.18 -5.47 -6.15
N TYR A 345 -26.75 -6.33 -5.26
CA TYR A 345 -27.11 -7.74 -5.15
C TYR A 345 -26.38 -8.31 -3.92
N GLY A 346 -27.14 -8.47 -2.84
CA GLY A 346 -26.68 -9.19 -1.67
C GLY A 346 -26.65 -10.69 -1.97
N GLY A 347 -25.48 -11.25 -2.09
CA GLY A 347 -25.22 -12.65 -1.85
C GLY A 347 -24.70 -12.76 -0.41
N VAL A 348 -25.50 -13.34 0.46
CA VAL A 348 -25.08 -13.78 1.79
C VAL A 348 -24.00 -14.84 1.60
N HIS A 349 -22.74 -14.48 1.81
CA HIS A 349 -21.72 -15.43 2.21
C HIS A 349 -21.41 -15.17 3.68
N ASP A 350 -22.04 -16.03 4.47
CA ASP A 350 -21.69 -16.33 5.85
C ASP A 350 -20.29 -16.94 5.82
N GLY A 351 -19.33 -16.31 6.49
CA GLY A 351 -18.00 -16.87 6.60
C GLY A 351 -16.92 -15.81 6.84
N GLY A 352 -16.54 -15.59 8.11
CA GLY A 352 -15.23 -15.11 8.52
C GLY A 352 -14.98 -13.62 8.27
N HIS A 353 -14.97 -12.85 9.33
CA HIS A 353 -14.38 -11.50 9.35
C HIS A 353 -12.89 -11.57 8.99
N ASP A 354 -12.56 -11.43 7.72
CA ASP A 354 -11.20 -11.17 7.27
C ASP A 354 -10.95 -9.64 7.38
N GLU A 355 -10.57 -9.20 8.56
CA GLU A 355 -10.11 -7.82 8.80
C GLU A 355 -8.81 -7.50 8.04
N GLY A 356 -8.24 -8.47 7.33
CA GLY A 356 -7.01 -8.38 6.56
C GLY A 356 -7.17 -8.26 5.06
N GLY A 357 -8.40 -8.19 4.53
CA GLY A 357 -8.64 -8.12 3.08
C GLY A 357 -7.89 -6.95 2.43
N ARG A 358 -6.99 -7.25 1.50
CA ARG A 358 -6.29 -6.22 0.72
C ARG A 358 -7.24 -5.60 -0.30
N TRP A 359 -7.05 -4.31 -0.56
CA TRP A 359 -7.85 -3.53 -1.50
C TRP A 359 -6.95 -2.91 -2.55
N ARG A 360 -7.27 -3.11 -3.82
CA ARG A 360 -6.51 -2.58 -4.95
C ARG A 360 -7.23 -1.42 -5.60
N ARG A 361 -6.48 -0.39 -5.98
CA ARG A 361 -6.98 0.78 -6.70
C ARG A 361 -6.11 1.06 -7.91
N ARG A 362 -6.73 1.16 -9.08
CA ARG A 362 -6.06 1.57 -10.31
C ARG A 362 -5.94 3.10 -10.35
N VAL A 363 -4.73 3.59 -10.61
CA VAL A 363 -4.44 5.02 -10.78
C VAL A 363 -4.26 5.29 -12.26
N ARG A 364 -4.97 6.30 -12.77
CA ARG A 364 -4.88 6.73 -14.17
C ARG A 364 -4.25 8.12 -14.24
N GLY A 365 -3.49 8.37 -15.31
CA GLY A 365 -2.92 9.67 -15.62
C GLY A 365 -3.96 10.68 -16.08
N ALA A 366 -3.54 11.92 -16.29
CA ALA A 366 -4.41 13.00 -16.75
C ALA A 366 -5.04 12.72 -18.14
N ALA A 367 -4.37 11.92 -18.97
CA ALA A 367 -4.85 11.47 -20.29
C ALA A 367 -5.74 10.22 -20.24
N GLY A 368 -5.95 9.64 -19.05
CA GLY A 368 -6.71 8.39 -18.89
C GLY A 368 -5.86 7.12 -18.96
N ASP A 369 -4.57 7.23 -19.25
CA ASP A 369 -3.64 6.11 -19.36
C ASP A 369 -3.40 5.45 -17.99
N PRO A 370 -3.19 4.12 -17.92
CA PRO A 370 -2.84 3.45 -16.70
C PRO A 370 -1.48 3.94 -16.20
N LEU A 371 -1.41 4.38 -14.93
CA LEU A 371 -0.17 4.82 -14.28
C LEU A 371 0.37 3.75 -13.34
N ALA A 372 -0.46 3.34 -12.41
CA ALA A 372 -0.07 2.42 -11.35
C ALA A 372 -1.29 1.68 -10.77
N VAL A 373 -1.03 0.61 -10.06
CA VAL A 373 -1.97 -0.04 -9.14
C VAL A 373 -1.41 0.12 -7.73
N VAL A 374 -2.26 0.56 -6.82
CA VAL A 374 -1.95 0.69 -5.39
C VAL A 374 -2.71 -0.38 -4.65
N GLU A 375 -2.02 -1.21 -3.92
CA GLU A 375 -2.61 -2.18 -3.00
C GLU A 375 -2.57 -1.63 -1.58
N LEU A 376 -3.71 -1.63 -0.90
CA LEU A 376 -3.95 -0.96 0.37
C LEU A 376 -4.55 -1.94 1.36
N GLY A 377 -4.33 -1.72 2.65
CA GLY A 377 -5.04 -2.43 3.71
C GLY A 377 -6.54 -2.17 3.66
N GLY A 378 -7.38 -3.19 3.95
CA GLY A 378 -8.83 -3.13 3.90
C GLY A 378 -9.46 -2.01 4.74
N ALA A 379 -8.79 -1.59 5.82
CA ALA A 379 -9.21 -0.47 6.66
C ALA A 379 -9.32 0.89 5.92
N LEU A 380 -8.57 1.08 4.83
CA LEU A 380 -8.61 2.30 4.01
C LEU A 380 -9.76 2.32 3.00
N ARG A 381 -10.49 1.21 2.81
CA ARG A 381 -11.65 1.14 1.92
C ARG A 381 -12.74 2.14 2.33
N ASP A 382 -12.90 2.37 3.62
CA ASP A 382 -13.87 3.35 4.16
C ASP A 382 -13.42 4.81 4.00
N HIS A 383 -12.15 5.03 3.69
CA HIS A 383 -11.52 6.35 3.54
C HIS A 383 -11.10 6.63 2.08
N GLY A 384 -11.90 6.16 1.12
CA GLY A 384 -11.62 6.30 -0.31
C GLY A 384 -11.32 7.74 -0.75
N SER A 385 -11.98 8.75 -0.16
CA SER A 385 -11.72 10.17 -0.44
C SER A 385 -10.31 10.62 -0.05
N LEU A 386 -9.78 10.11 1.08
CA LEU A 386 -8.42 10.39 1.54
C LEU A 386 -7.40 9.75 0.59
N VAL A 387 -7.66 8.50 0.18
CA VAL A 387 -6.81 7.80 -0.80
C VAL A 387 -6.83 8.53 -2.14
N GLU A 388 -7.99 8.93 -2.64
CA GLU A 388 -8.11 9.70 -3.88
C GLU A 388 -7.39 11.06 -3.80
N ALA A 389 -7.50 11.77 -2.69
CA ALA A 389 -6.80 13.03 -2.46
C ALA A 389 -5.27 12.84 -2.44
N ALA A 390 -4.78 11.77 -1.79
CA ALA A 390 -3.37 11.43 -1.75
C ALA A 390 -2.83 11.09 -3.14
N LEU A 391 -3.54 10.25 -3.89
CA LEU A 391 -3.16 9.83 -5.24
C LEU A 391 -3.24 10.99 -6.24
N ALA A 392 -4.26 11.83 -6.15
CA ALA A 392 -4.39 13.01 -6.99
C ALA A 392 -3.28 14.04 -6.72
N ALA A 393 -2.93 14.27 -5.45
CA ALA A 393 -1.83 15.15 -5.06
C ALA A 393 -0.46 14.58 -5.48
N GLY A 394 -0.31 13.25 -5.43
CA GLY A 394 0.89 12.52 -5.84
C GLY A 394 1.00 12.27 -7.35
N GLY A 395 0.01 12.68 -8.16
CA GLY A 395 -0.09 12.30 -9.57
C GLY A 395 1.19 12.54 -10.39
N ARG A 396 1.83 13.72 -10.25
CA ARG A 396 3.11 14.02 -10.92
C ARG A 396 4.26 13.15 -10.42
N ALA A 397 4.33 12.90 -9.11
CA ALA A 397 5.36 12.05 -8.53
C ALA A 397 5.18 10.59 -9.00
N LEU A 398 3.94 10.10 -9.07
CA LEU A 398 3.61 8.79 -9.61
C LEU A 398 3.93 8.67 -11.11
N GLU A 399 3.70 9.72 -11.91
CA GLU A 399 4.06 9.75 -13.32
C GLU A 399 5.58 9.69 -13.52
N THR A 400 6.34 10.46 -12.75
CA THR A 400 7.80 10.42 -12.76
C THR A 400 8.32 9.06 -12.31
N ALA A 401 7.77 8.51 -11.25
CA ALA A 401 8.14 7.18 -10.74
C ALA A 401 7.82 6.07 -11.76
N ARG A 402 6.69 6.15 -12.48
CA ARG A 402 6.36 5.23 -13.57
C ARG A 402 7.42 5.26 -14.69
N LEU A 403 7.83 6.46 -15.10
CA LEU A 403 8.87 6.61 -16.12
C LEU A 403 10.19 5.99 -15.66
N GLN A 404 10.58 6.22 -14.41
CA GLN A 404 11.79 5.60 -13.84
C GLN A 404 11.68 4.08 -13.75
N ALA A 405 10.53 3.55 -13.27
CA ALA A 405 10.30 2.11 -13.20
C ALA A 405 10.34 1.47 -14.60
N SER A 406 9.76 2.10 -15.62
CA SER A 406 9.82 1.62 -17.00
C SER A 406 11.22 1.63 -17.60
N VAL A 407 12.03 2.63 -17.27
CA VAL A 407 13.45 2.68 -17.68
C VAL A 407 14.24 1.56 -17.00
N HIS A 408 14.03 1.34 -15.70
CA HIS A 408 14.68 0.24 -14.99
C HIS A 408 14.29 -1.13 -15.57
N ALA A 409 13.01 -1.35 -15.85
CA ALA A 409 12.54 -2.59 -16.48
C ALA A 409 13.20 -2.80 -17.87
N GLY A 410 13.24 -1.75 -18.70
CA GLY A 410 13.89 -1.81 -20.01
C GLY A 410 15.40 -2.09 -19.91
N LEU A 411 16.10 -1.49 -18.95
CA LEU A 411 17.52 -1.76 -18.73
C LEU A 411 17.78 -3.22 -18.30
N GLU A 412 16.95 -3.76 -17.40
CA GLU A 412 17.06 -5.16 -16.98
C GLU A 412 16.74 -6.12 -18.14
N GLN A 413 15.78 -5.78 -18.99
CA GLN A 413 15.48 -6.57 -20.18
C GLN A 413 16.67 -6.59 -21.16
N VAL A 414 17.26 -5.42 -21.44
CA VAL A 414 18.46 -5.32 -22.27
C VAL A 414 19.62 -6.13 -21.69
N ARG A 415 19.87 -5.98 -20.38
CA ARG A 415 20.91 -6.77 -19.69
C ARG A 415 20.66 -8.26 -19.77
N SER A 416 19.42 -8.70 -19.58
CA SER A 416 19.06 -10.10 -19.68
C SER A 416 19.18 -10.66 -21.10
N ALA A 417 18.78 -9.88 -22.10
CA ALA A 417 18.95 -10.24 -23.52
C ALA A 417 20.43 -10.34 -23.88
N TYR A 418 21.23 -9.37 -23.43
CA TYR A 418 22.68 -9.37 -23.63
C TYR A 418 23.36 -10.59 -22.99
N ARG A 419 23.04 -10.94 -21.74
CA ARG A 419 23.55 -12.16 -21.10
C ARG A 419 23.19 -13.44 -21.88
N ARG A 420 21.95 -13.52 -22.44
CA ARG A 420 21.55 -14.64 -23.29
C ARG A 420 22.36 -14.71 -24.57
N LEU A 421 22.60 -13.57 -25.24
CA LEU A 421 23.38 -13.48 -26.45
C LEU A 421 24.83 -13.91 -26.22
N VAL A 422 25.47 -13.43 -25.16
CA VAL A 422 26.84 -13.82 -24.79
C VAL A 422 26.94 -15.31 -24.49
N ARG A 423 25.95 -15.87 -23.77
CA ARG A 423 25.90 -17.34 -23.51
C ARG A 423 25.72 -18.15 -24.80
N ALA A 424 24.81 -17.71 -25.69
CA ALA A 424 24.61 -18.36 -26.98
C ALA A 424 25.88 -18.33 -27.86
N GLU A 425 26.56 -17.19 -27.90
CA GLU A 425 27.83 -17.04 -28.63
C GLU A 425 28.93 -17.96 -28.04
N ALA A 426 29.02 -18.03 -26.70
CA ALA A 426 29.98 -18.88 -26.06
C ALA A 426 29.76 -20.38 -26.37
N VAL A 427 28.49 -20.81 -26.32
CA VAL A 427 28.11 -22.20 -26.67
C VAL A 427 28.40 -22.52 -28.13
N GLU A 428 28.09 -21.61 -29.06
CA GLU A 428 28.35 -21.85 -30.48
C GLU A 428 29.83 -21.85 -30.81
N ARG A 429 30.63 -20.97 -30.17
CA ARG A 429 32.10 -21.01 -30.30
C ARG A 429 32.71 -22.30 -29.78
N GLU A 430 32.21 -22.79 -28.65
CA GLU A 430 32.66 -24.09 -28.09
C GLU A 430 32.30 -25.27 -29.01
N ARG A 431 31.10 -25.22 -29.60
CA ARG A 431 30.69 -26.20 -30.58
C ARG A 431 31.59 -26.19 -31.82
N LEU A 432 31.86 -25.01 -32.39
CA LEU A 432 32.75 -24.86 -33.52
C LEU A 432 34.19 -25.33 -33.22
N ALA A 433 34.71 -24.98 -32.04
CA ALA A 433 36.03 -25.43 -31.59
C ALA A 433 36.10 -26.96 -31.46
N ARG A 434 35.03 -27.59 -30.96
CA ARG A 434 34.94 -29.05 -30.84
C ARG A 434 34.81 -29.74 -32.21
N ASP A 435 33.98 -29.21 -33.11
CA ASP A 435 33.80 -29.72 -34.48
C ASP A 435 35.11 -29.61 -35.28
N LEU A 436 35.89 -28.54 -35.09
CA LEU A 436 37.24 -28.37 -35.65
C LEU A 436 38.23 -29.36 -35.05
N HIS A 437 38.21 -29.54 -33.74
CA HIS A 437 39.11 -30.46 -33.07
C HIS A 437 38.84 -31.94 -33.46
N ASP A 438 37.59 -32.37 -33.38
CA ASP A 438 37.24 -33.77 -33.57
C ASP A 438 37.14 -34.16 -35.06
N GLY A 439 36.59 -33.28 -35.89
CA GLY A 439 36.39 -33.55 -37.31
C GLY A 439 37.64 -33.37 -38.18
N ALA A 440 38.27 -32.17 -38.11
CA ALA A 440 39.38 -31.82 -38.97
C ALA A 440 40.69 -32.46 -38.52
N GLN A 441 40.97 -32.43 -37.19
CA GLN A 441 42.22 -32.99 -36.67
C GLN A 441 42.30 -34.51 -36.83
N GLN A 442 41.19 -35.26 -36.58
CA GLN A 442 41.17 -36.69 -36.77
C GLN A 442 41.41 -37.10 -38.21
N ARG A 443 40.83 -36.39 -39.18
CA ARG A 443 41.05 -36.66 -40.62
C ARG A 443 42.47 -36.36 -41.03
N LEU A 444 43.06 -35.28 -40.57
CA LEU A 444 44.44 -34.93 -40.85
C LEU A 444 45.42 -35.89 -40.20
N LEU A 445 45.17 -36.36 -38.98
CA LEU A 445 45.96 -37.39 -38.32
C LEU A 445 45.90 -38.74 -39.08
N ALA A 446 44.72 -39.13 -39.58
CA ALA A 446 44.57 -40.34 -40.38
C ALA A 446 45.34 -40.21 -41.70
N LEU A 447 45.33 -39.04 -42.34
CA LEU A 447 46.09 -38.75 -43.55
C LEU A 447 47.60 -38.82 -43.29
N GLY A 448 48.07 -38.32 -42.15
CA GLY A 448 49.47 -38.44 -41.69
C GLY A 448 49.92 -39.85 -41.47
N ALA A 449 49.03 -40.68 -40.90
CA ALA A 449 49.31 -42.13 -40.75
C ALA A 449 49.38 -42.84 -42.10
N MET A 450 48.49 -42.50 -43.05
CA MET A 450 48.54 -43.07 -44.41
C MET A 450 49.84 -42.71 -45.14
N LEU A 451 50.28 -41.46 -45.06
CA LEU A 451 51.54 -40.98 -45.63
C LEU A 451 52.75 -41.66 -44.97
N GLY A 452 52.71 -41.86 -43.67
CA GLY A 452 53.73 -42.62 -42.95
C GLY A 452 53.80 -44.08 -43.39
N THR A 453 52.66 -44.72 -43.66
CA THR A 453 52.61 -46.11 -44.19
C THR A 453 53.14 -46.14 -45.63
N LEU A 454 52.76 -45.14 -46.45
CA LEU A 454 53.29 -45.02 -47.83
C LEU A 454 54.80 -44.85 -47.82
N GLU A 455 55.36 -44.00 -46.96
CA GLU A 455 56.82 -43.80 -46.77
C GLU A 455 57.55 -45.11 -46.36
N ALA A 456 56.91 -45.94 -45.52
CA ALA A 456 57.51 -47.20 -45.04
C ALA A 456 57.47 -48.34 -46.08
N VAL A 457 56.43 -48.38 -46.91
CA VAL A 457 56.19 -49.53 -47.83
C VAL A 457 56.78 -49.29 -49.24
N THR A 458 56.93 -48.04 -49.67
CA THR A 458 57.39 -47.74 -51.03
C THR A 458 58.86 -47.95 -51.19
N GLY A 459 59.21 -48.64 -52.30
CA GLY A 459 60.62 -48.87 -52.70
C GLY A 459 61.22 -47.75 -53.59
N ASP A 460 60.38 -46.76 -54.02
CA ASP A 460 60.77 -45.64 -54.87
C ASP A 460 61.24 -44.46 -54.08
N PRO A 461 62.54 -44.03 -54.22
CA PRO A 461 63.10 -42.94 -53.48
C PRO A 461 62.36 -41.57 -53.70
N ALA A 462 61.82 -41.33 -54.91
CA ALA A 462 61.11 -40.08 -55.27
C ALA A 462 59.74 -40.03 -54.56
N VAL A 463 59.00 -41.12 -54.53
CA VAL A 463 57.72 -41.24 -53.82
C VAL A 463 57.91 -41.07 -52.30
N LYS A 464 58.99 -41.67 -51.78
CA LYS A 464 59.34 -41.60 -50.35
C LYS A 464 59.62 -40.12 -49.91
N GLU A 465 60.37 -39.37 -50.73
CA GLU A 465 60.68 -38.01 -50.47
C GLU A 465 59.41 -37.13 -50.56
N HIS A 466 58.53 -37.34 -51.55
CA HIS A 466 57.26 -36.63 -51.65
C HIS A 466 56.33 -36.93 -50.45
N ALA A 467 56.22 -38.17 -49.99
CA ALA A 467 55.42 -38.53 -48.82
C ALA A 467 55.96 -37.84 -47.55
N ARG A 468 57.27 -37.73 -47.42
CA ARG A 468 57.93 -37.01 -46.31
C ARG A 468 57.62 -35.52 -46.29
N VAL A 469 57.68 -34.84 -47.44
CA VAL A 469 57.35 -33.42 -47.59
C VAL A 469 55.92 -33.21 -47.27
N CYS A 470 55.00 -33.96 -47.84
CA CYS A 470 53.54 -33.83 -47.52
C CYS A 470 53.26 -34.06 -46.03
N ARG A 471 53.96 -34.99 -45.37
CA ARG A 471 53.79 -35.24 -43.94
C ARG A 471 54.30 -34.03 -43.10
N ALA A 472 55.39 -33.39 -43.51
CA ALA A 472 55.93 -32.23 -42.84
C ALA A 472 54.93 -31.04 -42.93
N GLU A 473 54.41 -30.75 -44.12
CA GLU A 473 53.37 -29.73 -44.30
C GLU A 473 52.09 -30.02 -43.50
N LEU A 474 51.68 -31.31 -43.41
CA LEU A 474 50.53 -31.72 -42.64
C LEU A 474 50.75 -31.48 -41.14
N VAL A 475 51.97 -31.71 -40.61
CA VAL A 475 52.31 -31.45 -39.22
C VAL A 475 52.23 -29.95 -38.93
N GLU A 476 52.70 -29.12 -39.85
CA GLU A 476 52.64 -27.65 -39.75
C GLU A 476 51.16 -27.18 -39.79
N ALA A 477 50.35 -27.65 -40.73
CA ALA A 477 48.93 -27.33 -40.81
C ALA A 477 48.14 -27.78 -39.55
N LEU A 478 48.48 -28.93 -38.97
CA LEU A 478 47.92 -29.40 -37.69
C LEU A 478 48.31 -28.48 -36.52
N ALA A 479 49.54 -27.96 -36.52
CA ALA A 479 50.00 -27.01 -35.51
C ALA A 479 49.27 -25.66 -35.62
N GLU A 480 49.06 -25.18 -36.83
CA GLU A 480 48.35 -23.95 -37.13
C GLU A 480 46.86 -24.10 -36.73
N LEU A 481 46.21 -25.19 -37.08
CA LEU A 481 44.82 -25.49 -36.74
C LEU A 481 44.61 -25.57 -35.21
N ARG A 482 45.59 -26.15 -34.49
CA ARG A 482 45.59 -26.17 -33.01
C ARG A 482 45.78 -24.77 -32.42
N SER A 483 46.53 -23.89 -33.08
CA SER A 483 46.71 -22.51 -32.68
C SER A 483 45.43 -21.72 -32.85
N LEU A 484 44.79 -21.84 -34.00
CA LEU A 484 43.49 -21.20 -34.28
C LEU A 484 42.39 -21.65 -33.31
N ALA A 485 42.33 -22.95 -32.98
CA ALA A 485 41.36 -23.44 -32.00
C ALA A 485 41.61 -22.91 -30.58
N ARG A 486 42.85 -22.53 -30.24
CA ARG A 486 43.25 -21.95 -28.95
C ARG A 486 43.00 -20.42 -28.87
N GLU A 487 43.00 -19.73 -30.00
CA GLU A 487 42.74 -18.26 -30.06
C GLU A 487 41.29 -17.89 -29.84
N VAL A 488 40.36 -18.81 -29.75
CA VAL A 488 38.96 -18.57 -29.44
C VAL A 488 38.79 -18.23 -27.97
N GLN A 489 39.06 -16.97 -27.63
CA GLN A 489 38.86 -16.45 -26.27
C GLN A 489 37.36 -16.36 -25.92
N PRO A 490 36.96 -16.70 -24.69
CA PRO A 490 35.60 -16.52 -24.24
C PRO A 490 35.25 -15.03 -24.21
N ALA A 491 34.08 -14.64 -24.73
CA ALA A 491 33.59 -13.25 -24.70
C ALA A 491 33.52 -12.68 -23.28
N LEU A 492 33.27 -13.55 -22.29
CA LEU A 492 33.26 -13.16 -20.88
C LEU A 492 34.62 -12.64 -20.39
N LEU A 493 35.71 -13.26 -20.83
CA LEU A 493 37.06 -12.80 -20.48
C LEU A 493 37.34 -11.40 -20.98
N VAL A 494 36.88 -11.10 -22.20
CA VAL A 494 37.08 -9.78 -22.81
C VAL A 494 36.24 -8.70 -22.11
N GLN A 495 35.05 -9.04 -21.65
CA GLN A 495 34.07 -8.07 -21.12
C GLN A 495 34.13 -7.93 -19.61
N ASP A 496 34.08 -9.06 -18.89
CA ASP A 496 33.92 -9.09 -17.44
C ASP A 496 35.21 -9.47 -16.70
N GLY A 497 36.25 -9.90 -17.46
CA GLY A 497 37.56 -10.22 -16.92
C GLY A 497 37.75 -11.67 -16.48
N LEU A 498 38.88 -11.89 -15.82
CA LEU A 498 39.39 -13.24 -15.50
C LEU A 498 38.48 -13.98 -14.48
N GLY A 499 37.97 -13.28 -13.45
CA GLY A 499 37.17 -13.91 -12.41
C GLY A 499 35.89 -14.55 -12.95
N PRO A 500 34.96 -13.77 -13.56
CA PRO A 500 33.71 -14.32 -14.13
C PRO A 500 33.95 -15.37 -15.21
N ALA A 501 35.02 -15.24 -16.00
CA ALA A 501 35.39 -16.25 -17.00
C ALA A 501 35.80 -17.59 -16.36
N LEU A 502 36.52 -17.56 -15.24
CA LEU A 502 36.91 -18.74 -14.48
C LEU A 502 35.77 -19.38 -13.70
N GLU A 503 34.79 -18.57 -13.22
CA GLU A 503 33.57 -19.10 -12.57
C GLU A 503 32.80 -20.05 -13.49
N VAL A 504 32.67 -19.70 -14.77
CA VAL A 504 32.02 -20.56 -15.77
C VAL A 504 32.78 -21.84 -16.01
N VAL A 505 34.13 -21.78 -15.99
CA VAL A 505 34.97 -22.99 -16.12
C VAL A 505 34.85 -23.86 -14.89
N ALA A 506 34.89 -23.26 -13.69
CA ALA A 506 34.77 -23.95 -12.41
C ALA A 506 33.44 -24.71 -12.27
N GLU A 507 32.34 -24.14 -12.72
CA GLU A 507 31.02 -24.81 -12.72
C GLU A 507 30.99 -26.08 -13.61
N ARG A 508 31.84 -26.14 -14.64
CA ARG A 508 31.86 -27.20 -15.65
C ARG A 508 32.83 -28.33 -15.34
N VAL A 509 33.81 -28.06 -14.52
CA VAL A 509 34.90 -29.00 -14.25
C VAL A 509 34.47 -30.22 -13.41
N GLY A 510 33.29 -30.16 -12.77
CA GLY A 510 32.70 -31.32 -12.07
C GLY A 510 33.36 -31.69 -10.72
N ILE A 511 34.31 -30.88 -10.25
CA ILE A 511 34.92 -30.96 -8.92
C ILE A 511 34.74 -29.67 -8.15
N ARG A 512 35.01 -29.65 -6.85
CA ARG A 512 34.92 -28.46 -6.05
C ARG A 512 36.06 -27.49 -6.37
N VAL A 513 35.75 -26.34 -6.98
CA VAL A 513 36.74 -25.30 -7.27
C VAL A 513 36.42 -24.08 -6.41
N LYS A 514 37.40 -23.61 -5.64
CA LYS A 514 37.32 -22.36 -4.89
C LYS A 514 38.13 -21.31 -5.64
N LEU A 515 37.48 -20.18 -5.98
CA LEU A 515 38.08 -19.09 -6.70
C LEU A 515 38.19 -17.87 -5.80
N ASP A 516 39.40 -17.30 -5.71
CA ASP A 516 39.69 -16.03 -5.07
C ASP A 516 40.48 -15.20 -6.06
N VAL A 517 39.78 -14.42 -6.90
CA VAL A 517 40.37 -13.72 -8.04
C VAL A 517 40.16 -12.21 -7.85
N THR A 518 41.23 -11.45 -7.94
CA THR A 518 41.17 -9.98 -7.88
C THR A 518 40.23 -9.43 -8.95
N PRO A 519 39.35 -8.45 -8.62
CA PRO A 519 38.43 -7.84 -9.59
C PRO A 519 39.12 -6.86 -10.56
N ARG A 520 40.43 -6.64 -10.41
CA ARG A 520 41.20 -5.74 -11.25
C ARG A 520 41.31 -6.30 -12.67
N ARG A 521 41.23 -5.41 -13.66
CA ARG A 521 41.45 -5.73 -15.08
C ARG A 521 42.95 -5.58 -15.43
N PHE A 522 43.41 -6.46 -16.29
CA PHE A 522 44.77 -6.48 -16.79
C PHE A 522 44.80 -6.33 -18.32
N SER A 523 46.00 -6.26 -18.91
CA SER A 523 46.09 -6.24 -20.37
C SER A 523 45.46 -7.53 -20.95
N ARG A 524 44.88 -7.39 -22.15
CA ARG A 524 44.22 -8.54 -22.84
C ARG A 524 45.17 -9.74 -22.98
N GLU A 525 46.43 -9.48 -23.15
CA GLU A 525 47.44 -10.51 -23.31
C GLU A 525 47.68 -11.29 -22.01
N ILE A 526 47.75 -10.57 -20.87
CA ILE A 526 47.86 -11.17 -19.54
C ILE A 526 46.63 -11.99 -19.19
N GLU A 527 45.42 -11.37 -19.31
CA GLU A 527 44.16 -12.08 -18.99
C GLU A 527 43.95 -13.33 -19.85
N SER A 528 44.29 -13.26 -21.15
CA SER A 528 44.19 -14.38 -22.09
C SER A 528 45.16 -15.52 -21.75
N THR A 529 46.40 -15.18 -21.47
CA THR A 529 47.43 -16.18 -21.12
C THR A 529 47.08 -16.85 -19.80
N LEU A 530 46.72 -16.09 -18.78
CA LEU A 530 46.30 -16.64 -17.49
C LEU A 530 45.06 -17.51 -17.59
N TYR A 531 44.05 -17.08 -18.32
CA TYR A 531 42.86 -17.88 -18.56
C TYR A 531 43.22 -19.25 -19.18
N SER A 532 44.05 -19.23 -20.23
CA SER A 532 44.51 -20.46 -20.91
C SER A 532 45.30 -21.37 -19.96
N VAL A 533 46.25 -20.80 -19.20
CA VAL A 533 47.08 -21.57 -18.25
C VAL A 533 46.24 -22.16 -17.12
N LEU A 534 45.29 -21.36 -16.56
CA LEU A 534 44.39 -21.82 -15.49
C LEU A 534 43.43 -22.91 -15.97
N CYS A 535 42.88 -22.80 -17.19
CA CYS A 535 42.05 -23.83 -17.79
C CYS A 535 42.82 -25.16 -17.96
N GLU A 536 44.06 -25.11 -18.46
CA GLU A 536 44.91 -26.31 -18.58
C GLU A 536 45.28 -26.88 -17.21
N THR A 537 45.56 -26.03 -16.22
CA THR A 537 45.86 -26.50 -14.85
C THR A 537 44.63 -27.14 -14.20
N LEU A 538 43.42 -26.61 -14.41
CA LEU A 538 42.18 -27.21 -13.95
C LEU A 538 41.90 -28.57 -14.64
N SER A 539 42.10 -28.67 -15.96
CA SER A 539 41.97 -29.92 -16.69
C SER A 539 42.99 -30.96 -16.19
N TYR A 540 44.25 -30.56 -15.95
CA TYR A 540 45.26 -31.42 -15.36
C TYR A 540 44.82 -31.93 -13.98
N ALA A 541 44.30 -31.07 -13.12
CA ALA A 541 43.83 -31.43 -11.79
C ALA A 541 42.75 -32.54 -11.84
N VAL A 542 41.84 -32.50 -12.81
CA VAL A 542 40.78 -33.50 -12.99
C VAL A 542 41.32 -34.78 -13.63
N ASP A 543 41.96 -34.65 -14.80
CA ASP A 543 42.23 -35.78 -15.69
C ASP A 543 43.46 -36.57 -15.24
N ARG A 544 44.49 -35.86 -14.77
CA ARG A 544 45.80 -36.47 -14.42
C ARG A 544 45.99 -36.60 -12.92
N ALA A 545 45.76 -35.55 -12.18
CA ALA A 545 45.93 -35.54 -10.73
C ALA A 545 44.78 -36.22 -9.99
N ARG A 546 43.61 -36.38 -10.60
CA ARG A 546 42.38 -36.94 -9.98
C ARG A 546 42.02 -36.22 -8.69
N ALA A 547 42.07 -34.88 -8.72
CA ALA A 547 41.75 -34.06 -7.60
C ALA A 547 40.23 -34.05 -7.29
N THR A 548 39.89 -33.85 -6.04
CA THR A 548 38.50 -33.65 -5.60
C THR A 548 38.20 -32.18 -5.29
N GLN A 549 39.27 -31.43 -5.02
CA GLN A 549 39.18 -30.00 -4.75
C GLN A 549 40.39 -29.26 -5.36
N VAL A 550 40.11 -28.06 -5.88
CA VAL A 550 41.13 -27.13 -6.38
C VAL A 550 40.85 -25.72 -5.79
N ASP A 551 41.89 -25.11 -5.26
CA ASP A 551 41.88 -23.72 -4.81
C ASP A 551 42.69 -22.86 -5.78
N VAL A 552 42.09 -21.83 -6.37
CA VAL A 552 42.74 -20.87 -7.28
C VAL A 552 42.72 -19.49 -6.61
N ARG A 553 43.89 -18.91 -6.42
CA ARG A 553 44.07 -17.56 -5.92
C ARG A 553 44.78 -16.69 -6.95
N VAL A 554 44.24 -15.52 -7.25
CA VAL A 554 44.84 -14.53 -8.14
C VAL A 554 44.88 -13.20 -7.41
N GLY A 555 46.03 -12.83 -6.90
CA GLY A 555 46.27 -11.58 -6.17
C GLY A 555 47.13 -10.60 -6.97
N HIS A 556 47.01 -9.32 -6.67
CA HIS A 556 47.84 -8.27 -7.24
C HIS A 556 48.48 -7.43 -6.13
N GLU A 557 49.81 -7.44 -6.08
CA GLU A 557 50.62 -6.64 -5.14
C GLU A 557 51.83 -6.08 -5.86
N ASP A 558 52.17 -4.84 -5.57
CA ASP A 558 53.38 -4.12 -6.04
C ASP A 558 53.66 -4.22 -7.57
N GLY A 559 52.62 -4.09 -8.41
CA GLY A 559 52.76 -4.14 -9.87
C GLY A 559 53.01 -5.57 -10.41
N ARG A 560 52.85 -6.58 -9.58
CA ARG A 560 52.95 -7.99 -9.94
C ARG A 560 51.67 -8.74 -9.66
N LEU A 561 51.43 -9.74 -10.50
CA LEU A 561 50.26 -10.63 -10.38
C LEU A 561 50.75 -11.99 -9.86
N ALA A 562 50.37 -12.31 -8.65
CA ALA A 562 50.65 -13.60 -8.02
C ALA A 562 49.46 -14.54 -8.22
N VAL A 563 49.72 -15.68 -8.82
CA VAL A 563 48.72 -16.74 -9.04
C VAL A 563 49.17 -18.02 -8.36
N GLU A 564 48.27 -18.57 -7.55
CA GLU A 564 48.51 -19.84 -6.89
C GLU A 564 47.34 -20.80 -7.16
N VAL A 565 47.65 -21.99 -7.65
CA VAL A 565 46.69 -23.07 -7.86
C VAL A 565 47.13 -24.26 -7.03
N THR A 566 46.30 -24.73 -6.11
CA THR A 566 46.56 -25.89 -5.30
C THR A 566 45.47 -26.95 -5.51
N CYS A 567 45.83 -28.18 -5.72
CA CYS A 567 44.90 -29.29 -5.81
C CYS A 567 45.31 -30.44 -4.89
N ASP A 568 44.32 -31.17 -4.38
CA ASP A 568 44.50 -32.33 -3.48
C ASP A 568 44.80 -33.65 -4.21
N GLY A 569 44.88 -33.61 -5.53
CA GLY A 569 45.05 -34.78 -6.36
C GLY A 569 46.43 -35.43 -6.23
N THR A 570 46.47 -36.73 -6.18
CA THR A 570 47.69 -37.53 -6.00
C THR A 570 47.99 -38.49 -7.16
N GLY A 571 47.24 -38.34 -8.28
CA GLY A 571 47.30 -39.28 -9.40
C GLY A 571 48.50 -39.13 -10.31
N SER A 572 49.16 -37.97 -10.37
CA SER A 572 50.35 -37.75 -11.19
C SER A 572 51.63 -38.04 -10.41
N ARG A 573 52.58 -38.69 -11.10
CA ARG A 573 53.94 -39.01 -10.55
C ARG A 573 54.93 -37.86 -10.77
N ASP A 574 54.71 -37.06 -11.80
CA ASP A 574 55.59 -35.93 -12.16
C ASP A 574 54.79 -34.76 -12.71
N PRO A 575 54.23 -33.93 -11.81
CA PRO A 575 53.45 -32.72 -12.19
C PRO A 575 54.25 -31.74 -13.06
N ALA A 576 55.55 -31.66 -12.84
CA ALA A 576 56.41 -30.74 -13.56
C ALA A 576 56.54 -31.11 -15.05
N THR A 577 56.64 -32.39 -15.37
CA THR A 577 56.65 -32.86 -16.76
C THR A 577 55.29 -32.73 -17.43
N ASP A 578 54.20 -33.01 -16.72
CA ASP A 578 52.84 -32.93 -17.26
C ASP A 578 52.43 -31.46 -17.59
N LEU A 579 52.94 -30.48 -16.87
CA LEU A 579 52.63 -29.05 -17.03
C LEU A 579 53.81 -28.24 -17.64
N ALA A 580 54.87 -28.91 -18.12
CA ALA A 580 56.07 -28.23 -18.63
C ALA A 580 55.79 -27.23 -19.75
N GLY A 581 54.78 -27.50 -20.61
CA GLY A 581 54.38 -26.60 -21.71
C GLY A 581 53.81 -25.24 -21.27
N LEU A 582 53.36 -25.12 -20.02
CA LEU A 582 52.79 -23.89 -19.50
C LEU A 582 53.84 -22.85 -19.15
N SER A 583 55.02 -23.28 -18.71
CA SER A 583 56.13 -22.39 -18.32
C SER A 583 56.58 -21.47 -19.46
N GLY A 584 56.55 -21.99 -20.71
CA GLY A 584 56.89 -21.15 -21.89
C GLY A 584 55.91 -20.00 -22.14
N ARG A 585 54.62 -20.21 -21.89
CA ARG A 585 53.59 -19.16 -22.07
C ARG A 585 53.69 -18.08 -20.99
N VAL A 586 53.93 -18.47 -19.75
CA VAL A 586 54.15 -17.54 -18.64
C VAL A 586 55.46 -16.78 -18.86
N GLY A 587 56.50 -17.47 -19.35
CA GLY A 587 57.78 -16.86 -19.69
C GLY A 587 57.71 -15.82 -20.82
N ALA A 588 56.80 -15.98 -21.81
CA ALA A 588 56.56 -15.00 -22.86
C ALA A 588 56.09 -13.66 -22.31
N LEU A 589 55.38 -13.64 -21.17
CA LEU A 589 55.00 -12.45 -20.43
C LEU A 589 56.03 -11.97 -19.40
N ARG A 590 57.25 -12.47 -19.48
CA ARG A 590 58.34 -12.22 -18.51
C ARG A 590 57.97 -12.69 -17.08
N GLY A 591 57.03 -13.60 -16.98
CA GLY A 591 56.62 -14.23 -15.71
C GLY A 591 57.50 -15.42 -15.37
N GLN A 592 57.40 -15.87 -14.12
CA GLN A 592 58.00 -17.10 -13.61
C GLN A 592 56.93 -18.06 -13.18
N MET A 593 57.13 -19.34 -13.39
CA MET A 593 56.20 -20.40 -12.98
C MET A 593 56.98 -21.49 -12.25
N GLU A 594 56.48 -21.85 -11.07
CA GLU A 594 56.99 -22.91 -10.23
C GLU A 594 55.92 -23.97 -10.04
N ILE A 595 56.29 -25.24 -10.22
CA ILE A 595 55.39 -26.38 -10.04
C ILE A 595 55.98 -27.22 -8.91
N GLY A 596 55.24 -27.25 -7.81
CA GLY A 596 55.58 -28.06 -6.64
C GLY A 596 54.57 -29.19 -6.46
N GLY A 597 54.98 -30.26 -5.81
CA GLY A 597 54.15 -31.42 -5.52
C GLY A 597 54.91 -32.72 -5.72
N GLY A 598 54.34 -33.80 -5.25
CA GLY A 598 54.92 -35.14 -5.36
C GLY A 598 53.90 -36.21 -5.04
N PRO A 599 54.24 -37.47 -5.19
CA PRO A 599 53.33 -38.58 -4.92
C PRO A 599 52.74 -38.50 -3.51
N GLY A 600 51.43 -38.24 -3.41
CA GLY A 600 50.70 -38.17 -2.14
C GLY A 600 50.62 -36.79 -1.46
N ALA A 601 51.26 -35.73 -2.02
CA ALA A 601 51.32 -34.40 -1.40
C ALA A 601 50.45 -33.35 -2.09
N GLY A 602 49.70 -33.73 -3.14
CA GLY A 602 48.96 -32.74 -3.99
C GLY A 602 49.88 -32.01 -4.97
N THR A 603 49.34 -31.13 -5.77
CA THR A 603 50.08 -30.29 -6.71
C THR A 603 49.84 -28.83 -6.44
N THR A 604 50.88 -28.02 -6.43
CA THR A 604 50.83 -26.58 -6.32
C THR A 604 51.52 -25.94 -7.53
N VAL A 605 50.82 -25.04 -8.21
CA VAL A 605 51.35 -24.23 -9.30
C VAL A 605 51.36 -22.78 -8.86
N ARG A 606 52.52 -22.16 -8.84
CA ARG A 606 52.70 -20.74 -8.54
C ARG A 606 53.19 -20.01 -9.77
N MET A 607 52.61 -18.88 -10.03
CA MET A 607 53.02 -18.00 -11.13
C MET A 607 53.14 -16.56 -10.63
N ASP A 608 54.15 -15.87 -11.12
CA ASP A 608 54.38 -14.49 -10.80
C ASP A 608 54.66 -13.70 -12.11
N LEU A 609 53.79 -12.74 -12.44
CA LEU A 609 53.85 -12.02 -13.70
C LEU A 609 53.90 -10.49 -13.44
N PRO A 610 54.75 -9.76 -14.17
CA PRO A 610 54.68 -8.28 -14.18
C PRO A 610 53.38 -7.86 -14.88
N CYS A 611 52.66 -6.90 -14.32
CA CYS A 611 51.36 -6.47 -14.84
C CYS A 611 51.23 -4.95 -14.99
N GLU A 612 52.35 -4.21 -15.08
CA GLU A 612 52.40 -2.80 -15.47
C GLU A 612 52.50 -2.63 -16.98
#